data_e721174ed56b9886cbdfcd37a39049e6
#
_entry.id   e721174ed56b9886cbdfcd37a39049e6
#
_cell.length_a   1.000
_cell.length_b   1.000
_cell.length_c   1.000
_cell.angle_alpha   90.00
_cell.angle_beta   90.00
_cell.angle_gamma   90.00
#
_symmetry.space_group_name_H-M   'P 1'
#
loop_
_entity.id
_entity.type
_entity.pdbx_description
1 polymer ?
#
loop_
_entity_poly.entity_id
_entity_poly.type
_entity_poly.pdbx_seq_one_letter_code
_entity_poly.pdbx_strand_id
1 'polypeptide(L)'
;PTIYAFFFQFSVKAHLFAFITFVAIVWAVLAFGKEHTLFKGRFKKPDIVALFRENPALFLLLPLFIYTCYVLLHATIPYINGSLHSGQSTYGDMNMHLGFITSIAKQKTFPPEYSILPGTKLAYPFLSDSISSSVYIWGTSLRTAYLLPMFFALIQVFSGGYLFAKKIM
;
A
#
# COMPACT_ATOMS: atom_id res chain seq x y z
N PRO A 1 8.54 -9.37 -1.17
CA PRO A 1 8.45 -10.43 -0.12
C PRO A 1 7.97 -11.77 -0.68
N THR A 2 6.99 -11.77 -1.59
CA THR A 2 6.35 -13.00 -2.10
C THR A 2 7.34 -14.02 -2.68
N ILE A 3 8.32 -13.58 -3.47
CA ILE A 3 9.35 -14.48 -4.02
C ILE A 3 10.14 -15.15 -2.89
N TYR A 4 10.55 -14.40 -1.89
CA TYR A 4 11.29 -14.92 -0.73
C TYR A 4 10.41 -15.77 0.19
N ALA A 5 9.08 -15.59 0.17
CA ALA A 5 8.17 -16.37 0.96
C ALA A 5 8.11 -17.84 0.54
N PHE A 6 8.46 -18.18 -0.71
CA PHE A 6 8.61 -19.58 -1.14
C PHE A 6 9.77 -20.30 -0.45
N PHE A 7 10.81 -19.57 -0.04
CA PHE A 7 12.01 -20.14 0.59
C PHE A 7 12.00 -19.98 2.11
N PHE A 8 11.49 -18.87 2.62
CA PHE A 8 11.57 -18.50 4.04
C PHE A 8 10.20 -18.39 4.71
N GLN A 9 9.16 -18.96 4.09
CA GLN A 9 7.78 -18.79 4.50
C GLN A 9 7.36 -17.28 4.45
N PHE A 10 6.11 -16.98 4.72
CA PHE A 10 5.67 -15.59 4.83
C PHE A 10 6.08 -15.04 6.21
N SER A 11 7.30 -14.58 6.32
CA SER A 11 7.97 -14.24 7.57
C SER A 11 8.72 -12.91 7.49
N VAL A 12 9.09 -12.35 8.64
CA VAL A 12 9.95 -11.14 8.73
C VAL A 12 11.26 -11.34 7.97
N LYS A 13 11.84 -12.56 7.99
CA LYS A 13 13.07 -12.87 7.24
C LYS A 13 12.87 -12.67 5.74
N ALA A 14 11.78 -13.17 5.16
CA ALA A 14 11.46 -12.97 3.75
C ALA A 14 11.32 -11.48 3.39
N HIS A 15 10.76 -10.67 4.29
CA HIS A 15 10.63 -9.23 4.10
C HIS A 15 11.97 -8.50 4.15
N LEU A 16 12.85 -8.89 5.09
CA LEU A 16 14.20 -8.33 5.16
C LEU A 16 15.02 -8.64 3.91
N PHE A 17 15.00 -9.87 3.42
CA PHE A 17 15.68 -10.22 2.16
C PHE A 17 15.12 -9.45 0.97
N ALA A 18 13.78 -9.29 0.89
CA ALA A 18 13.16 -8.50 -0.15
C ALA A 18 13.59 -7.02 -0.08
N PHE A 19 13.67 -6.45 1.12
CA PHE A 19 14.12 -5.08 1.32
C PHE A 19 15.59 -4.91 0.93
N ILE A 20 16.48 -5.81 1.38
CA ILE A 20 17.92 -5.79 1.02
C ILE A 20 18.07 -5.87 -0.50
N THR A 21 17.34 -6.79 -1.16
CA THR A 21 17.39 -6.93 -2.61
C THR A 21 16.89 -5.66 -3.31
N PHE A 22 15.81 -5.07 -2.83
CA PHE A 22 15.31 -3.81 -3.38
C PHE A 22 16.35 -2.70 -3.27
N VAL A 23 16.97 -2.53 -2.10
CA VAL A 23 18.04 -1.54 -1.89
C VAL A 23 19.23 -1.81 -2.81
N ALA A 24 19.64 -3.08 -2.94
CA ALA A 24 20.75 -3.46 -3.83
C ALA A 24 20.44 -3.15 -5.30
N ILE A 25 19.21 -3.42 -5.77
CA ILE A 25 18.79 -3.08 -7.14
C ILE A 25 18.78 -1.56 -7.33
N VAL A 26 18.20 -0.79 -6.41
CA VAL A 26 18.21 0.67 -6.49
C VAL A 26 19.63 1.20 -6.51
N TRP A 27 20.51 0.69 -5.64
CA TRP A 27 21.93 1.08 -5.62
C TRP A 27 22.63 0.73 -6.94
N ALA A 28 22.41 -0.45 -7.48
CA ALA A 28 22.98 -0.87 -8.76
C ALA A 28 22.51 0.03 -9.92
N VAL A 29 21.21 0.35 -9.97
CA VAL A 29 20.65 1.26 -10.98
C VAL A 29 21.27 2.65 -10.86
N LEU A 30 21.47 3.14 -9.65
CA LEU A 30 22.10 4.46 -9.42
C LEU A 30 23.61 4.45 -9.71
N ALA A 31 24.32 3.35 -9.41
CA ALA A 31 25.77 3.24 -9.61
C ALA A 31 26.16 2.99 -11.07
N PHE A 32 25.39 2.15 -11.77
CA PHE A 32 25.70 1.70 -13.13
C PHE A 32 24.77 2.26 -14.21
N GLY A 33 23.68 2.93 -13.81
CA GLY A 33 22.77 3.60 -14.75
C GLY A 33 23.48 4.74 -15.48
N LYS A 34 23.35 4.78 -16.82
CA LYS A 34 23.95 5.83 -17.66
C LYS A 34 23.41 7.23 -17.39
N GLU A 35 22.30 7.34 -16.68
CA GLU A 35 21.66 8.59 -16.34
C GLU A 35 21.86 8.96 -14.86
N HIS A 36 23.05 9.40 -14.49
CA HIS A 36 23.29 10.07 -13.21
C HIS A 36 22.48 11.35 -13.02
N THR A 37 21.63 11.72 -13.99
CA THR A 37 20.86 12.96 -14.00
C THR A 37 19.61 12.91 -13.13
N LEU A 38 19.07 11.72 -12.82
CA LEU A 38 17.82 11.57 -12.04
C LEU A 38 17.90 12.22 -10.65
N PHE A 39 19.09 12.32 -10.05
CA PHE A 39 19.28 12.93 -8.73
C PHE A 39 20.13 14.23 -8.72
N LYS A 40 20.59 14.69 -9.89
CA LYS A 40 21.26 16.02 -10.02
C LYS A 40 20.29 17.20 -9.91
N GLY A 41 18.99 16.94 -9.79
CA GLY A 41 18.02 17.97 -9.45
C GLY A 41 18.34 18.53 -8.06
N ARG A 42 18.81 19.77 -7.99
CA ARG A 42 18.86 20.53 -6.73
C ARG A 42 17.49 20.41 -6.08
N PHE A 43 17.43 19.84 -4.88
CA PHE A 43 16.27 19.98 -3.99
C PHE A 43 16.14 21.46 -3.63
N LYS A 44 15.62 22.27 -4.55
CA LYS A 44 15.14 23.61 -4.21
C LYS A 44 13.93 23.42 -3.30
N LYS A 45 13.91 24.14 -2.18
CA LYS A 45 12.70 24.20 -1.35
C LYS A 45 11.54 24.59 -2.27
N PRO A 46 10.46 23.78 -2.32
CA PRO A 46 9.34 24.10 -3.18
C PRO A 46 8.73 25.42 -2.74
N ASP A 47 8.59 26.36 -3.65
CA ASP A 47 7.77 27.54 -3.43
C ASP A 47 6.30 27.11 -3.56
N ILE A 48 5.64 26.96 -2.40
CA ILE A 48 4.25 26.49 -2.33
C ILE A 48 3.31 27.44 -3.07
N VAL A 49 3.56 28.75 -2.98
CA VAL A 49 2.70 29.74 -3.64
C VAL A 49 2.85 29.64 -5.16
N ALA A 50 4.09 29.54 -5.66
CA ALA A 50 4.35 29.32 -7.08
C ALA A 50 3.73 28.00 -7.56
N LEU A 51 3.83 26.94 -6.76
CA LEU A 51 3.24 25.62 -7.10
C LEU A 51 1.73 25.71 -7.36
N PHE A 52 0.98 26.37 -6.48
CA PHE A 52 -0.47 26.55 -6.65
C PHE A 52 -0.81 27.53 -7.79
N ARG A 53 -0.03 28.58 -7.96
CA ARG A 53 -0.20 29.54 -9.04
C ARG A 53 -0.02 28.90 -10.43
N GLU A 54 0.99 28.03 -10.55
CA GLU A 54 1.28 27.32 -11.80
C GLU A 54 0.37 26.13 -12.04
N ASN A 55 -0.30 25.62 -10.99
CA ASN A 55 -1.11 24.43 -11.05
C ASN A 55 -2.47 24.65 -10.34
N PRO A 56 -3.38 25.44 -10.93
CA PRO A 56 -4.65 25.81 -10.28
C PRO A 56 -5.55 24.60 -9.95
N ALA A 57 -5.42 23.50 -10.68
CA ALA A 57 -6.15 22.27 -10.37
C ALA A 57 -5.88 21.72 -8.95
N LEU A 58 -4.74 22.08 -8.34
CA LEU A 58 -4.43 21.67 -6.96
C LEU A 58 -5.40 22.26 -5.94
N PHE A 59 -6.02 23.41 -6.21
CA PHE A 59 -7.05 23.99 -5.33
C PHE A 59 -8.29 23.08 -5.20
N LEU A 60 -8.59 22.27 -6.21
CA LEU A 60 -9.68 21.29 -6.19
C LEU A 60 -9.18 19.92 -5.71
N LEU A 61 -8.05 19.48 -6.23
CA LEU A 61 -7.54 18.11 -5.95
C LEU A 61 -7.10 17.94 -4.51
N LEU A 62 -6.51 18.95 -3.87
CA LEU A 62 -6.05 18.82 -2.49
C LEU A 62 -7.20 18.69 -1.48
N PRO A 63 -8.25 19.53 -1.49
CA PRO A 63 -9.42 19.32 -0.64
C PRO A 63 -10.10 17.97 -0.89
N LEU A 64 -10.22 17.56 -2.16
CA LEU A 64 -10.80 16.27 -2.52
C LEU A 64 -9.95 15.10 -1.97
N PHE A 65 -8.64 15.17 -2.08
CA PHE A 65 -7.73 14.19 -1.48
C PHE A 65 -7.89 14.12 0.05
N ILE A 66 -7.90 15.27 0.72
CA ILE A 66 -8.07 15.35 2.19
C ILE A 66 -9.42 14.73 2.59
N TYR A 67 -10.50 15.07 1.87
CA TYR A 67 -11.83 14.51 2.11
C TYR A 67 -11.83 12.98 1.91
N THR A 68 -11.21 12.48 0.83
CA THR A 68 -11.12 11.05 0.56
C THR A 68 -10.31 10.32 1.65
N CYS A 69 -9.22 10.91 2.12
CA CYS A 69 -8.46 10.38 3.26
C CYS A 69 -9.30 10.34 4.54
N TYR A 70 -10.08 11.39 4.80
CA TYR A 70 -10.99 11.44 5.94
C TYR A 70 -12.03 10.30 5.87
N VAL A 71 -12.67 10.11 4.71
CA VAL A 71 -13.63 9.02 4.50
C VAL A 71 -12.97 7.65 4.64
N LEU A 72 -11.78 7.46 4.06
CA LEU A 72 -11.01 6.22 4.21
C LEU A 72 -10.77 5.88 5.69
N LEU A 73 -10.33 6.85 6.47
CA LEU A 73 -9.98 6.63 7.87
C LEU A 73 -11.20 6.42 8.77
N HIS A 74 -12.35 7.04 8.48
CA HIS A 74 -13.49 7.06 9.38
C HIS A 74 -14.64 6.14 8.95
N ALA A 75 -14.80 5.89 7.65
CA ALA A 75 -15.92 5.13 7.13
C ALA A 75 -15.59 3.70 6.70
N THR A 76 -14.32 3.39 6.36
CA THR A 76 -13.96 2.07 5.84
C THR A 76 -13.94 1.01 6.94
N ILE A 77 -13.20 1.26 8.02
CA ILE A 77 -13.14 0.41 9.21
C ILE A 77 -13.23 1.31 10.45
N PRO A 78 -14.43 1.78 10.82
CA PRO A 78 -14.59 2.58 12.02
C PRO A 78 -14.28 1.76 13.28
N TYR A 79 -13.67 2.43 14.24
CA TYR A 79 -13.41 1.87 15.57
C TYR A 79 -14.42 2.48 16.56
N ILE A 80 -15.38 1.69 17.00
CA ILE A 80 -16.48 2.13 17.83
C ILE A 80 -16.55 1.27 19.09
N ASN A 81 -16.52 1.88 20.26
CA ASN A 81 -16.64 1.20 21.56
C ASN A 81 -15.69 0.01 21.74
N GLY A 82 -14.43 0.16 21.30
CA GLY A 82 -13.42 -0.89 21.44
C GLY A 82 -13.45 -1.99 20.36
N SER A 83 -14.37 -1.90 19.40
CA SER A 83 -14.54 -2.89 18.33
C SER A 83 -14.33 -2.29 16.95
N LEU A 84 -13.82 -3.12 16.02
CA LEU A 84 -13.76 -2.78 14.60
C LEU A 84 -15.09 -3.10 13.93
N HIS A 85 -15.61 -2.15 13.19
CA HIS A 85 -16.82 -2.32 12.41
C HIS A 85 -16.52 -2.22 10.92
N SER A 86 -17.25 -2.95 10.09
CA SER A 86 -17.18 -2.78 8.64
C SER A 86 -17.98 -1.54 8.23
N GLY A 87 -17.43 -0.75 7.31
CA GLY A 87 -18.18 0.35 6.72
C GLY A 87 -19.35 -0.14 5.87
N GLN A 88 -20.35 0.72 5.73
CA GLN A 88 -21.62 0.36 5.08
C GLN A 88 -21.48 -0.12 3.63
N SER A 89 -20.50 0.41 2.89
CA SER A 89 -20.24 0.03 1.50
C SER A 89 -19.29 -1.17 1.34
N THR A 90 -18.63 -1.61 2.41
CA THR A 90 -17.59 -2.65 2.37
C THR A 90 -17.94 -3.90 3.17
N TYR A 91 -19.13 -3.96 3.74
CA TYR A 91 -19.53 -5.04 4.67
C TYR A 91 -19.46 -6.44 4.06
N GLY A 92 -19.73 -6.59 2.76
CA GLY A 92 -19.78 -7.89 2.10
C GLY A 92 -18.42 -8.58 2.01
N ASP A 93 -17.41 -7.88 1.53
CA ASP A 93 -16.09 -8.46 1.24
C ASP A 93 -15.06 -8.21 2.35
N MET A 94 -15.30 -7.23 3.20
CA MET A 94 -14.36 -6.83 4.26
C MET A 94 -13.91 -8.00 5.13
N ASN A 95 -14.85 -8.80 5.59
CA ASN A 95 -14.56 -9.94 6.48
C ASN A 95 -13.65 -10.97 5.79
N MET A 96 -13.87 -11.20 4.49
CA MET A 96 -13.07 -12.11 3.68
C MET A 96 -11.63 -11.58 3.56
N HIS A 97 -11.45 -10.30 3.20
CA HIS A 97 -10.13 -9.69 3.08
C HIS A 97 -9.38 -9.64 4.42
N LEU A 98 -10.04 -9.28 5.51
CA LEU A 98 -9.43 -9.33 6.85
C LEU A 98 -9.05 -10.76 7.25
N GLY A 99 -9.86 -11.75 6.85
CA GLY A 99 -9.56 -13.17 6.98
C GLY A 99 -8.30 -13.57 6.20
N PHE A 100 -8.17 -13.13 4.95
CA PHE A 100 -6.97 -13.40 4.14
C PHE A 100 -5.73 -12.73 4.73
N ILE A 101 -5.80 -11.47 5.13
CA ILE A 101 -4.68 -10.75 5.73
C ILE A 101 -4.16 -11.47 6.96
N THR A 102 -5.05 -11.83 7.88
CA THR A 102 -4.66 -12.51 9.13
C THR A 102 -4.20 -13.93 8.88
N SER A 103 -4.82 -14.65 7.96
CA SER A 103 -4.50 -16.02 7.59
C SER A 103 -3.10 -16.10 6.95
N ILE A 104 -2.81 -15.29 5.94
CA ILE A 104 -1.50 -15.24 5.27
C ILE A 104 -0.39 -14.97 6.30
N ALA A 105 -0.60 -14.03 7.21
CA ALA A 105 0.38 -13.68 8.24
C ALA A 105 0.61 -14.79 9.27
N LYS A 106 -0.45 -15.53 9.64
CA LYS A 106 -0.40 -16.55 10.71
C LYS A 106 0.03 -17.92 10.20
N GLN A 107 -0.47 -18.35 9.05
CA GLN A 107 -0.14 -19.67 8.47
C GLN A 107 1.34 -19.74 8.05
N LYS A 108 1.92 -18.61 7.63
CA LYS A 108 3.30 -18.50 7.13
C LYS A 108 3.58 -19.35 5.89
N THR A 109 2.60 -20.09 5.37
CA THR A 109 2.73 -20.86 4.13
C THR A 109 2.61 -19.96 2.91
N PHE A 110 3.31 -20.33 1.82
CA PHE A 110 3.18 -19.63 0.56
C PHE A 110 3.33 -20.62 -0.61
N PRO A 111 2.42 -20.70 -1.56
CA PRO A 111 1.14 -19.98 -1.65
C PRO A 111 0.24 -20.20 -0.43
N PRO A 112 -0.53 -19.17 -0.02
CA PRO A 112 -1.35 -19.28 1.18
C PRO A 112 -2.49 -20.29 0.99
N GLU A 113 -2.94 -20.90 2.08
CA GLU A 113 -4.16 -21.72 2.10
C GLU A 113 -5.39 -20.85 2.31
N TYR A 114 -6.52 -21.34 1.80
CA TYR A 114 -7.78 -20.64 1.92
C TYR A 114 -8.27 -20.66 3.38
N SER A 115 -8.50 -19.50 3.96
CA SER A 115 -8.80 -19.35 5.38
C SER A 115 -10.11 -20.01 5.83
N ILE A 116 -11.06 -20.21 4.90
CA ILE A 116 -12.38 -20.76 5.18
C ILE A 116 -12.41 -22.29 4.92
N LEU A 117 -11.54 -22.79 4.03
CA LEU A 117 -11.48 -24.20 3.66
C LEU A 117 -10.04 -24.71 3.79
N PRO A 118 -9.66 -25.25 4.96
CA PRO A 118 -8.33 -25.78 5.22
C PRO A 118 -7.92 -26.87 4.22
N GLY A 119 -6.64 -26.90 3.85
CA GLY A 119 -6.08 -27.87 2.90
C GLY A 119 -6.25 -27.49 1.44
N THR A 120 -6.97 -26.41 1.12
CA THR A 120 -7.06 -25.88 -0.24
C THR A 120 -6.22 -24.63 -0.41
N LYS A 121 -5.60 -24.48 -1.59
CA LYS A 121 -4.84 -23.27 -1.91
C LYS A 121 -5.78 -22.09 -2.20
N LEU A 122 -5.37 -20.90 -1.77
CA LEU A 122 -6.12 -19.69 -2.04
C LEU A 122 -6.03 -19.33 -3.54
N ALA A 123 -7.13 -19.51 -4.25
CA ALA A 123 -7.25 -19.21 -5.68
C ALA A 123 -7.76 -17.77 -5.95
N TYR A 124 -8.18 -17.04 -4.92
CA TYR A 124 -8.61 -15.65 -5.02
C TYR A 124 -7.40 -14.72 -5.25
N PRO A 125 -7.55 -13.59 -5.95
CA PRO A 125 -6.48 -12.60 -6.10
C PRO A 125 -6.08 -12.00 -4.75
N PHE A 126 -5.00 -12.51 -4.15
CA PHE A 126 -4.58 -12.19 -2.77
C PHE A 126 -3.36 -11.26 -2.69
N LEU A 127 -2.84 -10.74 -3.81
CA LEU A 127 -1.63 -9.93 -3.78
C LEU A 127 -1.81 -8.63 -2.98
N SER A 128 -2.96 -7.97 -3.08
CA SER A 128 -3.30 -6.80 -2.27
C SER A 128 -3.33 -7.14 -0.77
N ASP A 129 -3.96 -8.27 -0.42
CA ASP A 129 -4.04 -8.73 0.96
C ASP A 129 -2.66 -9.15 1.49
N SER A 130 -1.77 -9.66 0.63
CA SER A 130 -0.39 -9.98 1.02
C SER A 130 0.44 -8.73 1.34
N ILE A 131 0.15 -7.57 0.71
CA ILE A 131 0.77 -6.29 1.09
C ILE A 131 0.29 -5.88 2.49
N SER A 132 -1.00 -5.95 2.75
CA SER A 132 -1.57 -5.70 4.08
C SER A 132 -1.05 -6.69 5.14
N SER A 133 -0.93 -7.98 4.77
CA SER A 133 -0.32 -9.00 5.64
C SER A 133 1.14 -8.69 5.96
N SER A 134 1.87 -8.11 4.99
CA SER A 134 3.26 -7.67 5.20
C SER A 134 3.33 -6.56 6.27
N VAL A 135 2.40 -5.62 6.26
CA VAL A 135 2.30 -4.59 7.30
C VAL A 135 1.91 -5.21 8.65
N TYR A 136 0.96 -6.15 8.63
CA TYR A 136 0.45 -6.82 9.84
C TYR A 136 1.52 -7.66 10.55
N ILE A 137 2.39 -8.35 9.82
CA ILE A 137 3.45 -9.20 10.38
C ILE A 137 4.50 -8.40 11.19
N TRP A 138 4.61 -7.09 10.94
CA TRP A 138 5.47 -6.17 11.70
C TRP A 138 4.84 -5.70 13.03
N GLY A 139 3.70 -6.26 13.41
CA GLY A 139 3.05 -5.99 14.69
C GLY A 139 2.08 -4.80 14.68
N THR A 140 1.71 -4.29 13.52
CA THR A 140 0.69 -3.24 13.42
C THR A 140 -0.71 -3.79 13.72
N SER A 141 -1.64 -2.89 14.07
CA SER A 141 -3.06 -3.29 14.20
C SER A 141 -3.62 -3.74 12.85
N LEU A 142 -4.60 -4.65 12.88
CA LEU A 142 -5.29 -5.12 11.66
C LEU A 142 -5.91 -3.95 10.86
N ARG A 143 -6.48 -2.96 11.57
CA ARG A 143 -7.00 -1.73 10.96
C ARG A 143 -5.89 -0.97 10.22
N THR A 144 -4.76 -0.75 10.85
CA THR A 144 -3.62 -0.05 10.23
C THR A 144 -3.07 -0.84 9.04
N ALA A 145 -2.93 -2.16 9.19
CA ALA A 145 -2.45 -3.03 8.11
C ALA A 145 -3.35 -2.98 6.87
N TYR A 146 -4.66 -2.84 7.05
CA TYR A 146 -5.61 -2.70 5.96
C TYR A 146 -5.59 -1.29 5.34
N LEU A 147 -5.62 -0.24 6.17
CA LEU A 147 -5.77 1.14 5.70
C LEU A 147 -4.48 1.73 5.10
N LEU A 148 -3.30 1.33 5.59
CA LEU A 148 -2.03 1.92 5.17
C LEU A 148 -1.73 1.70 3.67
N PRO A 149 -1.85 0.48 3.11
CA PRO A 149 -1.70 0.28 1.65
C PRO A 149 -2.72 1.06 0.83
N MET A 150 -3.96 1.17 1.30
CA MET A 150 -5.00 1.96 0.63
C MET A 150 -4.66 3.46 0.60
N PHE A 151 -4.09 3.98 1.69
CA PHE A 151 -3.63 5.36 1.75
C PHE A 151 -2.52 5.64 0.72
N PHE A 152 -1.54 4.74 0.60
CA PHE A 152 -0.50 4.86 -0.43
C PHE A 152 -1.08 4.75 -1.85
N ALA A 153 -2.07 3.87 -2.06
CA ALA A 153 -2.78 3.78 -3.34
C ALA A 153 -3.51 5.09 -3.68
N LEU A 154 -4.15 5.75 -2.71
CA LEU A 154 -4.76 7.06 -2.91
C LEU A 154 -3.75 8.11 -3.34
N ILE A 155 -2.59 8.19 -2.69
CA ILE A 155 -1.51 9.11 -3.09
C ILE A 155 -1.11 8.85 -4.55
N GLN A 156 -0.95 7.58 -4.94
CA GLN A 156 -0.59 7.22 -6.32
C GLN A 156 -1.69 7.58 -7.32
N VAL A 157 -2.96 7.34 -6.99
CA VAL A 157 -4.09 7.66 -7.86
C VAL A 157 -4.20 9.17 -8.07
N PHE A 158 -4.16 9.96 -7.00
CA PHE A 158 -4.28 11.42 -7.11
C PHE A 158 -3.07 12.04 -7.82
N SER A 159 -1.84 11.66 -7.45
CA SER A 159 -0.63 12.19 -8.06
C SER A 159 -0.45 11.70 -9.49
N GLY A 160 -0.63 10.42 -9.75
CA GLY A 160 -0.53 9.82 -11.06
C GLY A 160 -1.60 10.34 -12.02
N GLY A 161 -2.84 10.42 -11.57
CA GLY A 161 -3.95 11.00 -12.33
C GLY A 161 -3.71 12.46 -12.70
N TYR A 162 -3.22 13.25 -11.74
CA TYR A 162 -2.86 14.65 -12.00
C TYR A 162 -1.74 14.79 -13.04
N LEU A 163 -0.65 14.02 -12.86
CA LEU A 163 0.49 14.06 -13.79
C LEU A 163 0.11 13.57 -15.19
N PHE A 164 -0.73 12.56 -15.26
CA PHE A 164 -1.25 12.04 -16.53
C PHE A 164 -2.10 13.10 -17.24
N ALA A 165 -3.06 13.70 -16.54
CA ALA A 165 -3.90 14.76 -17.10
C ALA A 165 -3.07 15.95 -17.58
N LYS A 166 -2.09 16.39 -16.77
CA LYS A 166 -1.17 17.49 -17.15
C LYS A 166 -0.34 17.19 -18.40
N LYS A 167 -0.05 15.92 -18.69
CA LYS A 167 0.73 15.53 -19.87
C LYS A 167 -0.10 15.48 -21.14
N ILE A 168 -1.41 15.23 -21.03
CA ILE A 168 -2.32 15.10 -22.18
C ILE A 168 -2.93 16.44 -22.57
N MET A 169 -3.21 17.29 -21.60
CA MET A 169 -3.71 18.65 -21.82
C MET A 169 -2.59 19.64 -22.12
#